data_e63fadd7fdc7d7162835924b36d1c85f
#
_entry.id   e63fadd7fdc7d7162835924b36d1c85f
#
_cell.length_a   1.000
_cell.length_b   1.000
_cell.length_c   1.000
_cell.angle_alpha   90.00
_cell.angle_beta   90.00
_cell.angle_gamma   90.00
#
_symmetry.space_group_name_H-M   'P 1'
#
loop_
_entity.id
_entity.type
_entity.pdbx_description
1 polymer ?
#
loop_
_entity_poly.entity_id
_entity_poly.type
_entity_poly.pdbx_seq_one_letter_code
_entity_poly.pdbx_strand_id
1 'polypeptide(L)'
;MAAIHLLQELEFEGLQASPEQQEILSRYVGWGGLADAFDANKPNWSDEFAELYATLSPEEYAAARASTLNAHYTSPTVIKAIYEAVGNMGFQSGNILEPSMGVGNFFGLLPEQMQGSKLYGVELDSITGRIAKQLYPKADITIAGFETTDRKDFYDLAVGNVPFGQYQVDDRAYNKLDFSIHDYFFAKTLDQVRPGGVIAFVTSRYTMDKQSPEVRRYIAQRAELLGAIRLPNNAFRANAGTDVVSDILFLQKRDRPIEIEPDWVHLGQNEDGFAINRYFVDHPEMILGRQTSESTQYGKQDFTVVPIEGLALADQLHDAVKNIRGTYQEAELPELGEGEQIDTSIPADPNVKNYSYTVVGGEVYYRDNSRMVKPELNATAAERVKGMVALRLA
;
A
#
# COMPACT_ATOMS: atom_id res chain seq x y z
N MET A 1 -10.36 -23.21 -4.87
CA MET A 1 -10.41 -23.80 -6.23
C MET A 1 -11.51 -23.19 -7.11
N ALA A 2 -12.79 -23.08 -6.68
CA ALA A 2 -13.87 -22.54 -7.51
C ALA A 2 -13.56 -21.19 -8.20
N ALA A 3 -12.95 -20.24 -7.47
CA ALA A 3 -12.56 -18.96 -8.06
C ALA A 3 -11.46 -19.09 -9.13
N ILE A 4 -10.52 -20.02 -8.95
CA ILE A 4 -9.43 -20.26 -9.92
C ILE A 4 -9.98 -20.89 -11.19
N HIS A 5 -10.85 -21.89 -11.09
CA HIS A 5 -11.49 -22.51 -12.24
C HIS A 5 -12.33 -21.50 -13.01
N LEU A 6 -13.12 -20.69 -12.31
CA LEU A 6 -13.91 -19.62 -12.95
C LEU A 6 -13.02 -18.58 -13.65
N LEU A 7 -11.90 -18.20 -13.02
CA LEU A 7 -10.92 -17.30 -13.65
C LEU A 7 -10.41 -17.86 -14.97
N GLN A 8 -9.99 -19.13 -14.97
CA GLN A 8 -9.48 -19.81 -16.17
C GLN A 8 -10.54 -19.91 -17.28
N GLU A 9 -11.81 -20.19 -16.91
CA GLU A 9 -12.92 -20.20 -17.85
C GLU A 9 -13.14 -18.82 -18.48
N LEU A 10 -13.21 -17.76 -17.67
CA LEU A 10 -13.39 -16.39 -18.14
C LEU A 10 -12.24 -15.94 -19.08
N GLU A 11 -11.01 -16.29 -18.73
CA GLU A 11 -9.84 -15.97 -19.56
C GLU A 11 -9.84 -16.75 -20.88
N PHE A 12 -10.21 -18.03 -20.86
CA PHE A 12 -10.31 -18.84 -22.06
C PHE A 12 -11.38 -18.30 -23.04
N GLU A 13 -12.50 -17.82 -22.49
CA GLU A 13 -13.59 -17.25 -23.29
C GLU A 13 -13.35 -15.75 -23.63
N GLY A 14 -12.36 -15.11 -23.03
CA GLY A 14 -12.08 -13.68 -23.21
C GLY A 14 -13.17 -12.77 -22.63
N LEU A 15 -13.84 -13.21 -21.57
CA LEU A 15 -14.97 -12.52 -20.96
C LEU A 15 -14.59 -11.82 -19.65
N GLN A 16 -15.34 -10.76 -19.34
CA GLN A 16 -15.34 -10.16 -18.01
C GLN A 16 -16.40 -10.84 -17.13
N ALA A 17 -16.10 -10.96 -15.84
CA ALA A 17 -16.99 -11.57 -14.88
C ALA A 17 -18.32 -10.80 -14.73
N SER A 18 -19.44 -11.52 -14.78
CA SER A 18 -20.75 -10.97 -14.39
C SER A 18 -20.78 -10.67 -12.88
N PRO A 19 -21.76 -9.89 -12.38
CA PRO A 19 -21.91 -9.66 -10.94
C PRO A 19 -21.98 -10.95 -10.11
N GLU A 20 -22.67 -11.97 -10.60
CA GLU A 20 -22.77 -13.28 -9.93
C GLU A 20 -21.43 -14.02 -9.93
N GLN A 21 -20.67 -13.92 -11.01
CA GLN A 21 -19.33 -14.50 -11.11
C GLN A 21 -18.33 -13.72 -10.24
N GLN A 22 -18.45 -12.41 -10.15
CA GLN A 22 -17.65 -11.59 -9.22
C GLN A 22 -17.90 -11.99 -7.77
N GLU A 23 -19.12 -12.38 -7.38
CA GLU A 23 -19.39 -12.89 -6.05
C GLU A 23 -18.59 -14.18 -5.75
N ILE A 24 -18.47 -15.08 -6.74
CA ILE A 24 -17.65 -16.29 -6.59
C ILE A 24 -16.16 -15.93 -6.48
N LEU A 25 -15.67 -15.04 -7.35
CA LEU A 25 -14.28 -14.59 -7.34
C LEU A 25 -13.92 -13.87 -6.04
N SER A 26 -14.85 -13.10 -5.46
CA SER A 26 -14.63 -12.36 -4.21
C SER A 26 -14.42 -13.25 -2.98
N ARG A 27 -14.77 -14.54 -3.06
CA ARG A 27 -14.53 -15.53 -2.02
C ARG A 27 -13.08 -16.03 -2.00
N TYR A 28 -12.29 -15.70 -3.02
CA TYR A 28 -10.87 -16.00 -3.02
C TYR A 28 -10.13 -15.07 -2.06
N VAL A 29 -9.38 -15.64 -1.13
CA VAL A 29 -8.68 -14.90 -0.07
C VAL A 29 -7.15 -14.95 -0.20
N GLY A 30 -6.63 -15.47 -1.30
CA GLY A 30 -5.19 -15.67 -1.49
C GLY A 30 -4.66 -16.95 -0.81
N TRP A 31 -3.37 -17.01 -0.62
CA TRP A 31 -2.66 -18.21 -0.18
C TRP A 31 -2.20 -18.16 1.27
N GLY A 32 -2.43 -17.05 1.96
CA GLY A 32 -1.99 -16.87 3.35
C GLY A 32 -2.50 -17.96 4.28
N GLY A 33 -1.59 -18.57 5.05
CA GLY A 33 -1.93 -19.66 5.96
C GLY A 33 -2.19 -21.02 5.32
N LEU A 34 -2.06 -21.15 3.99
CA LEU A 34 -2.34 -22.39 3.24
C LEU A 34 -1.06 -23.18 2.88
N ALA A 35 0.03 -23.03 3.62
CA ALA A 35 1.29 -23.70 3.33
C ALA A 35 1.15 -25.23 3.26
N ASP A 36 0.27 -25.83 4.08
CA ASP A 36 0.03 -27.27 4.13
C ASP A 36 -0.59 -27.81 2.83
N ALA A 37 -1.34 -27.00 2.08
CA ALA A 37 -1.90 -27.38 0.78
C ALA A 37 -0.82 -27.57 -0.31
N PHE A 38 0.39 -27.07 -0.07
CA PHE A 38 1.57 -27.22 -0.96
C PHE A 38 2.59 -28.26 -0.47
N ASP A 39 2.27 -29.03 0.56
CA ASP A 39 3.14 -30.06 1.14
C ASP A 39 2.58 -31.46 0.85
N ALA A 40 3.28 -32.21 -0.01
CA ALA A 40 2.92 -33.59 -0.37
C ALA A 40 2.89 -34.57 0.83
N ASN A 41 3.49 -34.19 1.98
CA ASN A 41 3.54 -35.02 3.18
C ASN A 41 2.39 -34.75 4.16
N LYS A 42 1.40 -33.95 3.76
CA LYS A 42 0.23 -33.62 4.58
C LYS A 42 -1.00 -34.40 4.14
N PRO A 43 -1.31 -35.57 4.77
CA PRO A 43 -2.39 -36.45 4.31
C PRO A 43 -3.78 -35.77 4.29
N ASN A 44 -4.02 -34.83 5.21
CA ASN A 44 -5.29 -34.09 5.29
C ASN A 44 -5.47 -33.06 4.16
N TRP A 45 -4.42 -32.82 3.37
CA TRP A 45 -4.40 -31.87 2.26
C TRP A 45 -4.09 -32.52 0.91
N SER A 46 -4.14 -33.87 0.85
CA SER A 46 -3.74 -34.62 -0.33
C SER A 46 -4.57 -34.30 -1.57
N ASP A 47 -5.87 -34.06 -1.40
CA ASP A 47 -6.79 -33.76 -2.51
C ASP A 47 -6.56 -32.34 -3.02
N GLU A 48 -6.42 -31.35 -2.14
CA GLU A 48 -6.10 -29.96 -2.48
C GLU A 48 -4.71 -29.86 -3.10
N PHE A 49 -3.72 -30.61 -2.58
CA PHE A 49 -2.38 -30.66 -3.16
C PHE A 49 -2.44 -31.18 -4.62
N ALA A 50 -3.14 -32.29 -4.85
CA ALA A 50 -3.26 -32.88 -6.18
C ALA A 50 -4.01 -31.95 -7.16
N GLU A 51 -5.10 -31.32 -6.70
CA GLU A 51 -5.89 -30.37 -7.50
C GLU A 51 -5.07 -29.13 -7.86
N LEU A 52 -4.34 -28.53 -6.89
CA LEU A 52 -3.48 -27.38 -7.14
C LEU A 52 -2.37 -27.71 -8.15
N TYR A 53 -1.73 -28.86 -7.97
CA TYR A 53 -0.66 -29.30 -8.87
C TYR A 53 -1.14 -29.58 -10.30
N ALA A 54 -2.38 -30.04 -10.45
CA ALA A 54 -2.99 -30.33 -11.77
C ALA A 54 -3.54 -29.06 -12.45
N THR A 55 -3.94 -28.04 -11.67
CA THR A 55 -4.66 -26.86 -12.17
C THR A 55 -3.72 -25.69 -12.48
N LEU A 56 -2.65 -25.51 -11.68
CA LEU A 56 -1.75 -24.37 -11.80
C LEU A 56 -0.57 -24.68 -12.75
N SER A 57 -0.12 -23.69 -13.51
CA SER A 57 1.17 -23.79 -14.18
C SER A 57 2.31 -23.93 -13.18
N PRO A 58 3.49 -24.44 -13.57
CA PRO A 58 4.63 -24.51 -12.68
C PRO A 58 5.01 -23.17 -12.05
N GLU A 59 4.91 -22.07 -12.82
CA GLU A 59 5.20 -20.71 -12.38
C GLU A 59 4.14 -20.22 -11.39
N GLU A 60 2.85 -20.42 -11.69
CA GLU A 60 1.74 -20.08 -10.79
C GLU A 60 1.83 -20.85 -9.48
N TYR A 61 2.13 -22.16 -9.55
CA TYR A 61 2.30 -22.99 -8.36
C TYR A 61 3.45 -22.51 -7.48
N ALA A 62 4.60 -22.19 -8.08
CA ALA A 62 5.76 -21.67 -7.36
C ALA A 62 5.46 -20.31 -6.69
N ALA A 63 4.80 -19.39 -7.41
CA ALA A 63 4.42 -18.08 -6.90
C ALA A 63 3.39 -18.19 -5.76
N ALA A 64 2.35 -19.02 -5.93
CA ALA A 64 1.34 -19.27 -4.93
C ALA A 64 1.94 -19.85 -3.64
N ARG A 65 2.81 -20.84 -3.77
CA ARG A 65 3.53 -21.45 -2.64
C ARG A 65 4.40 -20.43 -1.92
N ALA A 66 5.12 -19.57 -2.65
CA ALA A 66 5.97 -18.54 -2.05
C ALA A 66 5.16 -17.50 -1.26
N SER A 67 3.93 -17.20 -1.69
CA SER A 67 3.08 -16.20 -1.05
C SER A 67 2.34 -16.69 0.20
N THR A 68 2.37 -18.00 0.51
CA THR A 68 1.67 -18.58 1.68
C THR A 68 2.12 -17.98 3.02
N LEU A 69 3.34 -17.45 3.09
CA LEU A 69 3.91 -16.87 4.31
C LEU A 69 3.64 -15.35 4.43
N ASN A 70 3.29 -14.68 3.35
CA ASN A 70 3.30 -13.22 3.27
C ASN A 70 1.92 -12.62 2.92
N ALA A 71 0.94 -13.43 2.55
CA ALA A 71 -0.39 -12.96 2.22
C ALA A 71 -1.22 -12.78 3.49
N HIS A 72 -1.36 -11.53 3.93
CA HIS A 72 -2.16 -11.17 5.10
C HIS A 72 -3.42 -10.42 4.66
N TYR A 73 -4.56 -11.07 4.82
CA TYR A 73 -5.85 -10.45 4.55
C TYR A 73 -6.20 -9.41 5.63
N THR A 74 -6.52 -8.19 5.22
CA THR A 74 -6.92 -7.12 6.14
C THR A 74 -8.42 -7.16 6.39
N SER A 75 -8.82 -7.16 7.67
CA SER A 75 -10.23 -7.20 8.03
C SER A 75 -10.98 -5.94 7.58
N PRO A 76 -12.27 -6.06 7.21
CA PRO A 76 -13.09 -4.91 6.86
C PRO A 76 -13.12 -3.83 7.95
N THR A 77 -13.04 -4.23 9.21
CA THR A 77 -13.00 -3.31 10.36
C THR A 77 -11.80 -2.37 10.31
N VAL A 78 -10.61 -2.90 10.02
CA VAL A 78 -9.38 -2.11 9.90
C VAL A 78 -9.43 -1.21 8.66
N ILE A 79 -9.88 -1.74 7.52
CA ILE A 79 -10.00 -0.96 6.28
C ILE A 79 -10.95 0.23 6.45
N LYS A 80 -12.12 -0.01 7.05
CA LYS A 80 -13.11 1.06 7.31
C LYS A 80 -12.55 2.15 8.23
N ALA A 81 -11.80 1.77 9.27
CA ALA A 81 -11.16 2.73 10.17
C ALA A 81 -10.10 3.59 9.44
N ILE A 82 -9.33 2.98 8.54
CA ILE A 82 -8.36 3.73 7.70
C ILE A 82 -9.10 4.75 6.84
N TYR A 83 -10.16 4.36 6.15
CA TYR A 83 -10.93 5.28 5.32
C TYR A 83 -11.68 6.35 6.14
N GLU A 84 -12.12 6.01 7.35
CA GLU A 84 -12.70 7.00 8.28
C GLU A 84 -11.67 8.08 8.63
N ALA A 85 -10.44 7.69 8.99
CA ALA A 85 -9.35 8.63 9.28
C ALA A 85 -9.04 9.53 8.07
N VAL A 86 -8.91 8.93 6.89
CA VAL A 86 -8.60 9.66 5.64
C VAL A 86 -9.74 10.60 5.26
N GLY A 87 -10.99 10.18 5.44
CA GLY A 87 -12.17 11.02 5.23
C GLY A 87 -12.24 12.21 6.21
N ASN A 88 -11.88 11.98 7.49
CA ASN A 88 -11.81 13.03 8.50
C ASN A 88 -10.74 14.09 8.18
N MET A 89 -9.69 13.72 7.43
CA MET A 89 -8.70 14.67 6.92
C MET A 89 -9.22 15.52 5.75
N GLY A 90 -10.38 15.18 5.19
CA GLY A 90 -11.02 15.89 4.07
C GLY A 90 -10.78 15.29 2.69
N PHE A 91 -10.15 14.12 2.58
CA PHE A 91 -9.97 13.44 1.29
C PHE A 91 -11.33 12.99 0.73
N GLN A 92 -11.63 13.36 -0.52
CA GLN A 92 -12.85 12.99 -1.23
C GLN A 92 -12.57 12.13 -2.47
N SER A 93 -11.64 12.55 -3.31
CA SER A 93 -11.28 11.81 -4.51
C SER A 93 -9.87 12.14 -4.98
N GLY A 94 -9.29 11.23 -5.74
CA GLY A 94 -7.94 11.40 -6.30
C GLY A 94 -7.41 10.08 -6.86
N ASN A 95 -6.11 10.04 -7.10
CA ASN A 95 -5.41 8.82 -7.51
C ASN A 95 -5.03 8.03 -6.26
N ILE A 96 -5.65 6.86 -6.08
CA ILE A 96 -5.43 5.99 -4.93
C ILE A 96 -4.54 4.81 -5.34
N LEU A 97 -3.43 4.61 -4.63
CA LEU A 97 -2.53 3.46 -4.78
C LEU A 97 -2.78 2.43 -3.67
N GLU A 98 -2.87 1.15 -4.06
CA GLU A 98 -2.69 0.00 -3.18
C GLU A 98 -1.48 -0.83 -3.68
N PRO A 99 -0.29 -0.71 -3.07
CA PRO A 99 0.95 -1.25 -3.63
C PRO A 99 1.16 -2.75 -3.41
N SER A 100 0.31 -3.39 -2.61
CA SER A 100 0.26 -4.82 -2.36
C SER A 100 -1.20 -5.21 -2.14
N MET A 101 -1.96 -5.22 -3.26
CA MET A 101 -3.41 -5.12 -3.18
C MET A 101 -4.13 -6.43 -2.87
N GLY A 102 -3.48 -7.57 -3.04
CA GLY A 102 -4.19 -8.84 -2.98
C GLY A 102 -5.33 -8.86 -3.98
N VAL A 103 -6.50 -9.27 -3.54
CA VAL A 103 -7.73 -9.23 -4.35
C VAL A 103 -8.43 -7.86 -4.34
N GLY A 104 -7.85 -6.83 -3.71
CA GLY A 104 -8.39 -5.47 -3.71
C GLY A 104 -9.46 -5.20 -2.65
N ASN A 105 -9.26 -5.68 -1.43
CA ASN A 105 -10.22 -5.44 -0.35
C ASN A 105 -10.39 -3.96 0.00
N PHE A 106 -9.32 -3.16 -0.10
CA PHE A 106 -9.42 -1.72 0.04
C PHE A 106 -10.28 -1.10 -1.06
N PHE A 107 -10.18 -1.57 -2.30
CA PHE A 107 -11.03 -1.09 -3.40
C PHE A 107 -12.49 -1.47 -3.19
N GLY A 108 -12.75 -2.69 -2.72
CA GLY A 108 -14.11 -3.17 -2.45
C GLY A 108 -14.82 -2.47 -1.29
N LEU A 109 -14.07 -1.87 -0.39
CA LEU A 109 -14.58 -1.13 0.78
C LEU A 109 -14.41 0.38 0.66
N LEU A 110 -14.09 0.87 -0.55
CA LEU A 110 -13.97 2.30 -0.81
C LEU A 110 -15.29 3.02 -0.48
N PRO A 111 -15.28 4.04 0.39
CA PRO A 111 -16.49 4.77 0.77
C PRO A 111 -17.16 5.45 -0.42
N GLU A 112 -18.48 5.65 -0.34
CA GLU A 112 -19.28 6.24 -1.41
C GLU A 112 -18.74 7.62 -1.83
N GLN A 113 -18.38 8.46 -0.87
CA GLN A 113 -17.81 9.80 -1.13
C GLN A 113 -16.46 9.77 -1.86
N MET A 114 -15.79 8.62 -1.90
CA MET A 114 -14.49 8.44 -2.56
C MET A 114 -14.59 7.72 -3.92
N GLN A 115 -15.79 7.34 -4.36
CA GLN A 115 -16.02 6.57 -5.60
C GLN A 115 -15.61 7.32 -6.88
N GLY A 116 -15.41 8.64 -6.81
CA GLY A 116 -14.84 9.45 -7.90
C GLY A 116 -13.34 9.24 -8.12
N SER A 117 -12.68 8.48 -7.27
CA SER A 117 -11.24 8.22 -7.34
C SER A 117 -10.86 7.29 -8.48
N LYS A 118 -9.63 7.45 -8.98
CA LYS A 118 -8.98 6.48 -9.86
C LYS A 118 -8.15 5.51 -9.02
N LEU A 119 -8.33 4.22 -9.24
CA LEU A 119 -7.72 3.16 -8.45
C LEU A 119 -6.55 2.53 -9.19
N TYR A 120 -5.44 2.41 -8.50
CA TYR A 120 -4.19 1.82 -9.00
C TYR A 120 -3.73 0.75 -8.02
N GLY A 121 -3.59 -0.47 -8.51
CA GLY A 121 -3.17 -1.60 -7.69
C GLY A 121 -1.91 -2.25 -8.23
N VAL A 122 -1.11 -2.81 -7.33
CA VAL A 122 0.04 -3.64 -7.66
C VAL A 122 -0.10 -4.96 -6.92
N GLU A 123 0.03 -6.07 -7.64
CA GLU A 123 -0.03 -7.42 -7.05
C GLU A 123 1.03 -8.31 -7.69
N LEU A 124 1.82 -8.94 -6.85
CA LEU A 124 2.91 -9.82 -7.28
C LEU A 124 2.37 -11.18 -7.78
N ASP A 125 1.41 -11.76 -7.06
CA ASP A 125 0.84 -13.05 -7.41
C ASP A 125 -0.10 -12.95 -8.61
N SER A 126 0.23 -13.70 -9.66
CA SER A 126 -0.47 -13.66 -10.94
C SER A 126 -1.94 -14.03 -10.81
N ILE A 127 -2.28 -15.08 -10.06
CA ILE A 127 -3.68 -15.53 -9.92
C ILE A 127 -4.48 -14.47 -9.15
N THR A 128 -3.97 -14.02 -8.03
CA THR A 128 -4.59 -12.99 -7.21
C THR A 128 -4.82 -11.71 -8.00
N GLY A 129 -3.82 -11.24 -8.75
CA GLY A 129 -3.91 -10.03 -9.56
C GLY A 129 -4.90 -10.16 -10.72
N ARG A 130 -5.00 -11.34 -11.38
CA ARG A 130 -5.97 -11.59 -12.45
C ARG A 130 -7.39 -11.65 -11.89
N ILE A 131 -7.61 -12.25 -10.72
CA ILE A 131 -8.90 -12.19 -10.01
C ILE A 131 -9.26 -10.74 -9.71
N ALA A 132 -8.31 -9.95 -9.17
CA ALA A 132 -8.55 -8.54 -8.89
C ALA A 132 -8.95 -7.74 -10.14
N LYS A 133 -8.37 -8.01 -11.31
CA LYS A 133 -8.77 -7.39 -12.58
C LYS A 133 -10.22 -7.71 -12.97
N GLN A 134 -10.68 -8.92 -12.69
CA GLN A 134 -12.08 -9.31 -12.91
C GLN A 134 -13.05 -8.63 -11.92
N LEU A 135 -12.59 -8.41 -10.67
CA LEU A 135 -13.39 -7.74 -9.64
C LEU A 135 -13.46 -6.22 -9.87
N TYR A 136 -12.37 -5.62 -10.34
CA TYR A 136 -12.24 -4.15 -10.51
C TYR A 136 -11.79 -3.79 -11.94
N PRO A 137 -12.64 -4.00 -12.95
CA PRO A 137 -12.26 -3.82 -14.37
C PRO A 137 -11.93 -2.36 -14.74
N LYS A 138 -12.31 -1.38 -13.90
CA LYS A 138 -12.00 0.04 -14.09
C LYS A 138 -10.70 0.48 -13.41
N ALA A 139 -10.11 -0.37 -12.56
CA ALA A 139 -8.86 -0.07 -11.88
C ALA A 139 -7.66 -0.37 -12.81
N ASP A 140 -6.61 0.40 -12.65
CA ASP A 140 -5.30 0.14 -13.28
C ASP A 140 -4.49 -0.80 -12.37
N ILE A 141 -4.51 -2.10 -12.71
CA ILE A 141 -3.86 -3.13 -11.90
C ILE A 141 -2.62 -3.66 -12.63
N THR A 142 -1.47 -3.48 -12.02
CA THR A 142 -0.18 -4.02 -12.46
C THR A 142 0.08 -5.37 -11.76
N ILE A 143 0.25 -6.43 -12.54
CA ILE A 143 0.61 -7.75 -12.01
C ILE A 143 2.12 -7.90 -12.13
N ALA A 144 2.83 -7.46 -11.12
CA ALA A 144 4.30 -7.49 -11.02
C ALA A 144 4.73 -7.11 -9.60
N GLY A 145 6.02 -7.22 -9.30
CA GLY A 145 6.56 -6.69 -8.05
C GLY A 145 6.53 -5.16 -8.00
N PHE A 146 6.40 -4.62 -6.81
CA PHE A 146 6.32 -3.16 -6.61
C PHE A 146 7.57 -2.44 -7.09
N GLU A 147 8.74 -3.12 -7.12
CA GLU A 147 10.00 -2.60 -7.65
C GLU A 147 9.93 -2.20 -9.13
N THR A 148 9.01 -2.78 -9.89
CA THR A 148 8.85 -2.47 -11.33
C THR A 148 8.15 -1.14 -11.59
N THR A 149 7.48 -0.56 -10.59
CA THR A 149 6.74 0.70 -10.73
C THR A 149 7.67 1.90 -10.58
N ASP A 150 7.44 2.98 -11.34
CA ASP A 150 8.34 4.14 -11.36
C ASP A 150 7.64 5.51 -11.38
N ARG A 151 6.34 5.55 -11.11
CA ARG A 151 5.60 6.82 -11.00
C ARG A 151 6.18 7.69 -9.88
N LYS A 152 6.20 8.99 -10.09
CA LYS A 152 6.73 9.98 -9.12
C LYS A 152 5.70 11.06 -8.89
N ASP A 153 5.51 11.45 -7.61
CA ASP A 153 4.61 12.54 -7.20
C ASP A 153 3.23 12.46 -7.88
N PHE A 154 2.66 11.27 -7.94
CA PHE A 154 1.47 10.98 -8.74
C PHE A 154 0.23 10.68 -7.91
N TYR A 155 0.36 9.89 -6.84
CA TYR A 155 -0.78 9.47 -6.06
C TYR A 155 -1.17 10.50 -5.00
N ASP A 156 -2.47 10.69 -4.82
CA ASP A 156 -3.04 11.54 -3.78
C ASP A 156 -3.12 10.80 -2.45
N LEU A 157 -3.40 9.51 -2.52
CA LEU A 157 -3.54 8.63 -1.38
C LEU A 157 -2.89 7.27 -1.68
N ALA A 158 -2.17 6.73 -0.74
CA ALA A 158 -1.76 5.34 -0.75
C ALA A 158 -2.32 4.63 0.49
N VAL A 159 -3.00 3.51 0.28
CA VAL A 159 -3.57 2.67 1.34
C VAL A 159 -3.13 1.24 1.14
N GLY A 160 -3.10 0.45 2.19
CA GLY A 160 -2.81 -0.97 2.06
C GLY A 160 -2.25 -1.60 3.33
N ASN A 161 -2.10 -2.91 3.25
CA ASN A 161 -1.36 -3.72 4.21
C ASN A 161 -0.08 -4.19 3.51
N VAL A 162 1.06 -3.58 3.84
CA VAL A 162 2.33 -3.90 3.20
C VAL A 162 2.83 -5.28 3.63
N PRO A 163 3.59 -6.01 2.79
CA PRO A 163 4.16 -7.30 3.17
C PRO A 163 5.09 -7.15 4.37
N PHE A 164 5.04 -8.11 5.30
CA PHE A 164 5.93 -8.15 6.48
C PHE A 164 7.06 -9.13 6.25
N GLY A 165 8.24 -8.80 6.70
CA GLY A 165 9.38 -9.71 6.64
C GLY A 165 10.72 -9.02 6.89
N GLN A 166 11.74 -9.85 7.13
CA GLN A 166 13.12 -9.38 7.33
C GLN A 166 13.95 -9.43 6.03
N TYR A 167 13.34 -9.90 4.94
CA TYR A 167 13.99 -9.93 3.64
C TYR A 167 13.86 -8.58 2.92
N GLN A 168 14.70 -8.40 1.92
CA GLN A 168 14.79 -7.18 1.13
C GLN A 168 14.22 -7.39 -0.25
N VAL A 169 13.81 -6.30 -0.90
CA VAL A 169 13.42 -6.27 -2.30
C VAL A 169 14.60 -5.73 -3.10
N ASP A 170 14.95 -6.38 -4.20
CA ASP A 170 15.98 -5.89 -5.11
C ASP A 170 15.40 -4.78 -6.00
N ASP A 171 15.57 -3.55 -5.55
CA ASP A 171 15.26 -2.34 -6.30
C ASP A 171 16.48 -1.42 -6.27
N ARG A 172 17.16 -1.29 -7.42
CA ARG A 172 18.40 -0.55 -7.56
C ARG A 172 18.37 0.87 -6.97
N ALA A 173 17.21 1.53 -7.01
CA ALA A 173 17.04 2.88 -6.49
C ALA A 173 17.09 2.92 -4.95
N TYR A 174 16.73 1.82 -4.29
CA TYR A 174 16.55 1.72 -2.83
C TYR A 174 17.53 0.76 -2.15
N ASN A 175 18.30 -0.04 -2.89
CA ASN A 175 19.21 -1.05 -2.32
C ASN A 175 20.19 -0.49 -1.29
N LYS A 176 20.60 0.77 -1.46
CA LYS A 176 21.52 1.46 -0.52
C LYS A 176 20.91 1.74 0.85
N LEU A 177 19.58 1.70 0.98
CA LEU A 177 18.90 1.94 2.23
C LEU A 177 18.95 0.74 3.17
N ASP A 178 19.20 -0.46 2.64
CA ASP A 178 19.26 -1.72 3.41
C ASP A 178 17.98 -1.98 4.22
N PHE A 179 16.84 -1.57 3.70
CA PHE A 179 15.54 -1.65 4.37
C PHE A 179 14.91 -3.03 4.20
N SER A 180 14.25 -3.52 5.27
CA SER A 180 13.35 -4.67 5.17
C SER A 180 12.17 -4.36 4.25
N ILE A 181 11.48 -5.40 3.74
CA ILE A 181 10.41 -5.22 2.76
C ILE A 181 9.34 -4.22 3.20
N HIS A 182 8.85 -4.29 4.44
CA HIS A 182 7.83 -3.36 4.92
C HIS A 182 8.33 -1.90 4.95
N ASP A 183 9.59 -1.68 5.30
CA ASP A 183 10.21 -0.35 5.32
C ASP A 183 10.50 0.18 3.90
N TYR A 184 10.89 -0.72 2.97
CA TYR A 184 11.04 -0.40 1.56
C TYR A 184 9.74 0.10 0.93
N PHE A 185 8.59 -0.51 1.26
CA PHE A 185 7.30 -0.04 0.75
C PHE A 185 7.00 1.40 1.15
N PHE A 186 7.36 1.82 2.38
CA PHE A 186 7.26 3.24 2.77
C PHE A 186 8.18 4.13 1.95
N ALA A 187 9.46 3.75 1.80
CA ALA A 187 10.42 4.56 1.07
C ALA A 187 10.00 4.80 -0.38
N LYS A 188 9.58 3.74 -1.08
CA LYS A 188 9.15 3.84 -2.48
C LYS A 188 7.82 4.58 -2.63
N THR A 189 6.86 4.32 -1.74
CA THR A 189 5.56 5.00 -1.79
C THR A 189 5.70 6.51 -1.52
N LEU A 190 6.62 6.92 -0.64
CA LEU A 190 6.93 8.32 -0.41
C LEU A 190 7.41 9.04 -1.68
N ASP A 191 8.11 8.35 -2.57
CA ASP A 191 8.49 8.91 -3.87
C ASP A 191 7.32 8.97 -4.86
N GLN A 192 6.35 8.06 -4.73
CA GLN A 192 5.24 7.94 -5.66
C GLN A 192 4.03 8.79 -5.30
N VAL A 193 3.80 9.03 -4.01
CA VAL A 193 2.77 9.96 -3.53
C VAL A 193 3.25 11.39 -3.78
N ARG A 194 2.34 12.27 -4.19
CA ARG A 194 2.66 13.70 -4.39
C ARG A 194 2.85 14.44 -3.05
N PRO A 195 3.51 15.58 -3.04
CA PRO A 195 3.51 16.48 -1.88
C PRO A 195 2.09 16.78 -1.41
N GLY A 196 1.87 16.78 -0.08
CA GLY A 196 0.55 16.94 0.53
C GLY A 196 -0.36 15.71 0.48
N GLY A 197 -0.01 14.69 -0.30
CA GLY A 197 -0.72 13.41 -0.33
C GLY A 197 -0.50 12.58 0.94
N VAL A 198 -1.35 11.61 1.16
CA VAL A 198 -1.42 10.82 2.39
C VAL A 198 -1.06 9.37 2.15
N ILE A 199 -0.34 8.77 3.08
CA ILE A 199 -0.08 7.33 3.15
C ILE A 199 -0.72 6.79 4.42
N ALA A 200 -1.54 5.75 4.29
CA ALA A 200 -2.17 5.07 5.42
C ALA A 200 -1.94 3.56 5.27
N PHE A 201 -0.87 3.06 5.87
CA PHE A 201 -0.45 1.66 5.76
C PHE A 201 -0.56 0.90 7.07
N VAL A 202 -1.03 -0.33 6.97
CA VAL A 202 -0.81 -1.36 7.98
C VAL A 202 0.58 -1.93 7.76
N THR A 203 1.37 -2.01 8.81
CA THR A 203 2.75 -2.51 8.78
C THR A 203 3.10 -3.28 10.04
N SER A 204 4.23 -3.97 10.03
CA SER A 204 4.81 -4.58 11.22
C SER A 204 5.12 -3.53 12.29
N ARG A 205 4.90 -3.85 13.58
CA ARG A 205 5.33 -2.98 14.67
C ARG A 205 6.82 -2.59 14.59
N TYR A 206 7.62 -3.39 13.94
CA TYR A 206 9.07 -3.13 13.81
C TYR A 206 9.41 -1.91 12.94
N THR A 207 8.50 -1.41 12.11
CA THR A 207 8.70 -0.09 11.48
C THR A 207 8.86 1.00 12.56
N MET A 208 8.06 0.94 13.61
CA MET A 208 8.09 1.90 14.72
C MET A 208 9.09 1.52 15.83
N ASP A 209 9.24 0.22 16.16
CA ASP A 209 9.96 -0.26 17.33
C ASP A 209 11.39 -0.76 17.06
N LYS A 210 11.87 -0.74 15.81
CA LYS A 210 13.23 -1.19 15.47
C LYS A 210 14.27 -0.38 16.24
N GLN A 211 15.32 -1.04 16.76
CA GLN A 211 16.39 -0.35 17.51
C GLN A 211 17.06 0.74 16.68
N SER A 212 17.43 0.45 15.43
CA SER A 212 17.95 1.47 14.52
C SER A 212 16.87 2.50 14.18
N PRO A 213 17.15 3.80 14.34
CA PRO A 213 16.20 4.86 13.98
C PRO A 213 16.20 5.23 12.50
N GLU A 214 17.03 4.61 11.67
CA GLU A 214 17.29 5.04 10.28
C GLU A 214 16.04 5.09 9.42
N VAL A 215 15.17 4.07 9.50
CA VAL A 215 13.91 4.03 8.76
C VAL A 215 13.00 5.19 9.18
N ARG A 216 12.82 5.37 10.48
CA ARG A 216 11.96 6.43 11.02
C ARG A 216 12.50 7.82 10.70
N ARG A 217 13.82 8.00 10.75
CA ARG A 217 14.50 9.23 10.34
C ARG A 217 14.29 9.51 8.83
N TYR A 218 14.45 8.49 8.00
CA TYR A 218 14.20 8.59 6.56
C TYR A 218 12.76 9.04 6.27
N ILE A 219 11.78 8.44 6.96
CA ILE A 219 10.36 8.79 6.81
C ILE A 219 10.11 10.19 7.34
N ALA A 220 10.59 10.54 8.55
CA ALA A 220 10.35 11.83 9.20
C ALA A 220 10.88 13.02 8.39
N GLN A 221 12.00 12.83 7.69
CA GLN A 221 12.53 13.86 6.80
C GLN A 221 11.60 14.15 5.61
N ARG A 222 10.86 13.15 5.13
CA ARG A 222 10.04 13.21 3.91
C ARG A 222 8.56 13.35 4.16
N ALA A 223 8.09 12.97 5.32
CA ALA A 223 6.69 13.01 5.70
C ALA A 223 6.50 13.42 7.15
N GLU A 224 5.33 13.97 7.42
CA GLU A 224 4.84 14.20 8.78
C GLU A 224 4.07 12.98 9.25
N LEU A 225 4.32 12.53 10.48
CA LEU A 225 3.48 11.53 11.14
C LEU A 225 2.22 12.19 11.67
N LEU A 226 1.09 11.90 11.04
CA LEU A 226 -0.22 12.41 11.46
C LEU A 226 -0.78 11.63 12.67
N GLY A 227 -0.29 10.43 12.85
CA GLY A 227 -0.57 9.54 13.96
C GLY A 227 -0.34 8.09 13.59
N ALA A 228 -0.36 7.24 14.61
CA ALA A 228 -0.25 5.80 14.46
C ALA A 228 -1.20 5.07 15.42
N ILE A 229 -1.70 3.92 15.02
CA ILE A 229 -2.58 3.07 15.84
C ILE A 229 -1.93 1.70 15.94
N ARG A 230 -1.70 1.20 17.15
CA ARG A 230 -1.19 -0.15 17.39
C ARG A 230 -2.32 -1.10 17.63
N LEU A 231 -2.39 -2.14 16.80
CA LEU A 231 -3.43 -3.17 16.83
C LEU A 231 -3.06 -4.30 17.79
N PRO A 232 -4.05 -4.97 18.41
CA PRO A 232 -3.79 -6.17 19.20
C PRO A 232 -3.28 -7.31 18.30
N ASN A 233 -2.54 -8.25 18.89
CA ASN A 233 -1.88 -9.35 18.18
C ASN A 233 -2.83 -10.27 17.40
N ASN A 234 -4.10 -10.30 17.76
CA ASN A 234 -5.13 -11.12 17.11
C ASN A 234 -5.86 -10.40 15.95
N ALA A 235 -5.51 -9.17 15.62
CA ALA A 235 -6.22 -8.39 14.60
C ALA A 235 -6.24 -9.07 13.21
N PHE A 236 -5.25 -9.94 12.92
CA PHE A 236 -5.14 -10.70 11.68
C PHE A 236 -5.29 -12.22 11.86
N ARG A 237 -5.58 -12.70 13.08
CA ARG A 237 -5.61 -14.14 13.41
C ARG A 237 -6.63 -14.91 12.58
N ALA A 238 -7.83 -14.34 12.37
CA ALA A 238 -8.90 -14.98 11.61
C ALA A 238 -8.52 -15.22 10.13
N ASN A 239 -7.57 -14.45 9.62
CA ASN A 239 -7.24 -14.38 8.20
C ASN A 239 -5.81 -14.84 7.87
N ALA A 240 -4.90 -14.87 8.84
CA ALA A 240 -3.49 -15.21 8.62
C ALA A 240 -2.97 -16.33 9.55
N GLY A 241 -3.75 -16.72 10.57
CA GLY A 241 -3.35 -17.76 11.52
C GLY A 241 -2.16 -17.40 12.42
N THR A 242 -1.69 -16.15 12.39
CA THR A 242 -0.53 -15.67 13.15
C THR A 242 -0.91 -14.56 14.12
N ASP A 243 -0.33 -14.61 15.30
CA ASP A 243 -0.46 -13.59 16.34
C ASP A 243 0.71 -12.59 16.18
N VAL A 244 0.46 -11.48 15.49
CA VAL A 244 1.47 -10.43 15.26
C VAL A 244 0.91 -9.06 15.62
N VAL A 245 1.70 -8.28 16.35
CA VAL A 245 1.39 -6.87 16.60
C VAL A 245 1.72 -6.06 15.37
N SER A 246 0.75 -5.29 14.90
CA SER A 246 0.86 -4.44 13.72
C SER A 246 0.47 -3.01 14.07
N ASP A 247 0.97 -2.08 13.29
CA ASP A 247 0.67 -0.66 13.42
C ASP A 247 0.00 -0.15 12.14
N ILE A 248 -0.94 0.79 12.28
CA ILE A 248 -1.44 1.61 11.17
C ILE A 248 -0.73 2.95 11.27
N LEU A 249 0.03 3.34 10.25
CA LEU A 249 0.72 4.61 10.18
C LEU A 249 0.02 5.53 9.21
N PHE A 250 -0.23 6.77 9.65
CA PHE A 250 -0.77 7.84 8.82
C PHE A 250 0.29 8.91 8.63
N LEU A 251 0.71 9.10 7.37
CA LEU A 251 1.78 10.01 6.99
C LEU A 251 1.29 10.99 5.93
N GLN A 252 1.76 12.23 5.98
CA GLN A 252 1.55 13.21 4.92
C GLN A 252 2.89 13.62 4.32
N LYS A 253 3.04 13.47 3.00
CA LYS A 253 4.27 13.81 2.32
C LYS A 253 4.53 15.32 2.36
N ARG A 254 5.77 15.69 2.70
CA ARG A 254 6.25 17.08 2.68
C ARG A 254 6.54 17.55 1.26
N ASP A 255 6.51 18.85 1.04
CA ASP A 255 6.87 19.46 -0.25
C ASP A 255 8.33 19.17 -0.62
N ARG A 256 9.19 19.13 0.39
CA ARG A 256 10.62 18.83 0.25
C ARG A 256 11.12 18.12 1.50
N PRO A 257 12.12 17.25 1.37
CA PRO A 257 12.79 16.67 2.53
C PRO A 257 13.41 17.77 3.41
N ILE A 258 13.29 17.62 4.71
CA ILE A 258 13.86 18.51 5.71
C ILE A 258 14.67 17.72 6.72
N GLU A 259 15.69 18.35 7.30
CA GLU A 259 16.38 17.77 8.44
C GLU A 259 15.55 18.01 9.70
N ILE A 260 14.93 16.94 10.18
CA ILE A 260 14.10 16.94 11.38
C ILE A 260 14.29 15.61 12.10
N GLU A 261 14.28 15.67 13.42
CA GLU A 261 14.32 14.50 14.27
C GLU A 261 13.25 14.62 15.37
N PRO A 262 11.97 14.42 15.03
CA PRO A 262 10.89 14.42 16.00
C PRO A 262 11.01 13.23 16.95
N ASP A 263 10.43 13.33 18.13
CA ASP A 263 10.56 12.33 19.20
C ASP A 263 10.18 10.91 18.77
N TRP A 264 9.23 10.75 17.88
CA TRP A 264 8.81 9.44 17.36
C TRP A 264 9.87 8.71 16.52
N VAL A 265 10.95 9.38 16.13
CA VAL A 265 12.11 8.71 15.51
C VAL A 265 12.81 7.79 16.51
N HIS A 266 12.70 8.07 17.80
CA HIS A 266 13.35 7.35 18.87
C HIS A 266 12.42 6.40 19.62
N LEU A 267 13.02 5.46 20.35
CA LEU A 267 12.31 4.60 21.29
C LEU A 267 12.25 5.27 22.65
N GLY A 268 11.22 4.92 23.41
CA GLY A 268 11.10 5.19 24.84
C GLY A 268 10.89 3.87 25.59
N GLN A 269 10.50 3.99 26.83
CA GLN A 269 10.08 2.85 27.65
C GLN A 269 8.65 3.08 28.13
N ASN A 270 7.83 2.04 28.07
CA ASN A 270 6.51 2.07 28.68
C ASN A 270 6.62 1.81 30.19
N GLU A 271 5.49 1.83 30.90
CA GLU A 271 5.43 1.64 32.37
C GLU A 271 6.00 0.27 32.81
N ASP A 272 5.89 -0.76 31.96
CA ASP A 272 6.40 -2.11 32.20
C ASP A 272 7.89 -2.27 31.81
N GLY A 273 8.53 -1.20 31.33
CA GLY A 273 9.95 -1.18 30.95
C GLY A 273 10.24 -1.74 29.56
N PHE A 274 9.23 -2.00 28.73
CA PHE A 274 9.45 -2.40 27.33
C PHE A 274 9.89 -1.21 26.48
N ALA A 275 10.89 -1.44 25.64
CA ALA A 275 11.31 -0.46 24.64
C ALA A 275 10.30 -0.49 23.47
N ILE A 276 9.54 0.58 23.35
CA ILE A 276 8.59 0.81 22.26
C ILE A 276 8.80 2.20 21.68
N ASN A 277 8.19 2.49 20.54
CA ASN A 277 8.30 3.80 19.93
C ASN A 277 7.85 4.92 20.89
N ARG A 278 8.57 6.03 20.88
CA ARG A 278 8.28 7.19 21.75
C ARG A 278 6.86 7.71 21.53
N TYR A 279 6.35 7.67 20.29
CA TYR A 279 4.97 8.05 20.00
C TYR A 279 3.95 7.26 20.84
N PHE A 280 4.13 5.95 20.97
CA PHE A 280 3.21 5.11 21.76
C PHE A 280 3.42 5.22 23.26
N VAL A 281 4.59 5.67 23.72
CA VAL A 281 4.81 6.03 25.12
C VAL A 281 4.05 7.29 25.47
N ASP A 282 4.06 8.28 24.59
CA ASP A 282 3.40 9.57 24.77
C ASP A 282 1.90 9.52 24.49
N HIS A 283 1.45 8.53 23.69
CA HIS A 283 0.06 8.31 23.28
C HIS A 283 -0.39 6.87 23.55
N PRO A 284 -0.46 6.45 24.82
CA PRO A 284 -0.86 5.08 25.19
C PRO A 284 -2.29 4.73 24.76
N GLU A 285 -3.17 5.72 24.59
CA GLU A 285 -4.53 5.57 24.07
C GLU A 285 -4.57 5.08 22.62
N MET A 286 -3.45 5.20 21.88
CA MET A 286 -3.33 4.70 20.50
C MET A 286 -2.91 3.23 20.44
N ILE A 287 -2.71 2.57 21.56
CA ILE A 287 -2.46 1.12 21.68
C ILE A 287 -3.79 0.44 22.00
N LEU A 288 -4.35 -0.29 21.04
CA LEU A 288 -5.67 -0.91 21.16
C LEU A 288 -5.59 -2.30 21.80
N GLY A 289 -5.30 -2.33 23.09
CA GLY A 289 -5.17 -3.56 23.84
C GLY A 289 -4.36 -3.39 25.10
N ARG A 290 -4.15 -4.50 25.80
CA ARG A 290 -3.32 -4.53 27.00
C ARG A 290 -1.89 -4.93 26.62
N GLN A 291 -0.95 -4.09 26.96
CA GLN A 291 0.48 -4.34 26.78
C GLN A 291 0.93 -5.46 27.74
N THR A 292 1.70 -6.41 27.24
CA THR A 292 2.24 -7.52 28.04
C THR A 292 3.46 -8.11 27.33
N SER A 293 3.98 -9.22 27.84
CA SER A 293 5.02 -10.00 27.18
C SER A 293 4.57 -11.43 26.93
N GLU A 294 5.05 -11.99 25.86
CA GLU A 294 4.90 -13.41 25.53
C GLU A 294 6.27 -14.07 25.42
N SER A 295 6.31 -15.34 25.78
CA SER A 295 7.52 -16.13 25.59
C SER A 295 7.66 -16.51 24.12
N THR A 296 8.77 -16.11 23.50
CA THR A 296 9.09 -16.54 22.15
C THR A 296 9.49 -18.02 22.14
N GLN A 297 9.48 -18.65 20.96
CA GLN A 297 9.96 -20.02 20.77
C GLN A 297 11.42 -20.25 21.20
N TYR A 298 12.18 -19.16 21.41
CA TYR A 298 13.56 -19.20 21.92
C TYR A 298 13.66 -18.85 23.41
N GLY A 299 12.54 -18.82 24.16
CA GLY A 299 12.50 -18.56 25.60
C GLY A 299 12.76 -17.13 26.01
N LYS A 300 12.84 -16.19 25.05
CA LYS A 300 12.92 -14.75 25.34
C LYS A 300 11.52 -14.17 25.51
N GLN A 301 11.38 -13.23 26.44
CA GLN A 301 10.15 -12.43 26.56
C GLN A 301 10.16 -11.36 25.47
N ASP A 302 9.11 -11.30 24.69
CA ASP A 302 8.91 -10.25 23.68
C ASP A 302 7.63 -9.46 23.99
N PHE A 303 7.64 -8.19 23.64
CA PHE A 303 6.49 -7.31 23.80
C PHE A 303 5.35 -7.74 22.88
N THR A 304 4.15 -7.77 23.44
CA THR A 304 2.92 -8.00 22.68
C THR A 304 1.79 -7.12 23.20
N VAL A 305 0.73 -7.02 22.40
CA VAL A 305 -0.53 -6.37 22.76
C VAL A 305 -1.65 -7.38 22.61
N VAL A 306 -2.32 -7.70 23.69
CA VAL A 306 -3.45 -8.62 23.69
C VAL A 306 -4.76 -7.86 23.71
N PRO A 307 -5.83 -8.39 23.09
CA PRO A 307 -7.14 -7.73 23.10
C PRO A 307 -7.66 -7.58 24.52
N ILE A 308 -8.47 -6.55 24.75
CA ILE A 308 -9.19 -6.34 26.02
C ILE A 308 -10.53 -7.06 25.91
N GLU A 309 -10.78 -7.95 26.85
CA GLU A 309 -12.03 -8.68 26.91
C GLU A 309 -13.24 -7.73 27.05
N GLY A 310 -14.26 -7.94 26.24
CA GLY A 310 -15.48 -7.13 26.23
C GLY A 310 -15.40 -5.83 25.43
N LEU A 311 -14.24 -5.46 24.88
CA LEU A 311 -14.11 -4.31 23.99
C LEU A 311 -13.99 -4.75 22.53
N ALA A 312 -14.89 -4.27 21.68
CA ALA A 312 -14.83 -4.52 20.26
C ALA A 312 -13.71 -3.68 19.61
N LEU A 313 -12.92 -4.31 18.73
CA LEU A 313 -11.85 -3.60 18.00
C LEU A 313 -12.40 -2.43 17.17
N ALA A 314 -13.62 -2.57 16.62
CA ALA A 314 -14.26 -1.53 15.82
C ALA A 314 -14.49 -0.24 16.64
N ASP A 315 -14.95 -0.36 17.88
CA ASP A 315 -15.20 0.80 18.74
C ASP A 315 -13.88 1.47 19.15
N GLN A 316 -12.88 0.67 19.49
CA GLN A 316 -11.55 1.17 19.83
C GLN A 316 -10.91 1.92 18.64
N LEU A 317 -11.02 1.37 17.42
CA LEU A 317 -10.53 2.00 16.21
C LEU A 317 -11.27 3.33 15.92
N HIS A 318 -12.59 3.34 16.04
CA HIS A 318 -13.40 4.56 15.88
C HIS A 318 -12.94 5.67 16.83
N ASP A 319 -12.63 5.33 18.08
CA ASP A 319 -12.14 6.32 19.06
C ASP A 319 -10.69 6.74 18.75
N ALA A 320 -9.81 5.83 18.38
CA ALA A 320 -8.43 6.13 18.04
C ALA A 320 -8.31 7.02 16.80
N VAL A 321 -9.15 6.80 15.79
CA VAL A 321 -9.18 7.60 14.55
C VAL A 321 -9.42 9.08 14.81
N LYS A 322 -10.17 9.45 15.86
CA LYS A 322 -10.40 10.85 16.26
C LYS A 322 -9.13 11.58 16.69
N ASN A 323 -8.09 10.83 17.05
CA ASN A 323 -6.78 11.38 17.46
C ASN A 323 -5.79 11.49 16.30
N ILE A 324 -6.11 10.96 15.12
CA ILE A 324 -5.30 11.16 13.91
C ILE A 324 -5.50 12.58 13.44
N ARG A 325 -4.40 13.33 13.34
CA ARG A 325 -4.45 14.77 13.03
C ARG A 325 -3.78 15.03 11.71
N GLY A 326 -4.52 15.69 10.82
CA GLY A 326 -4.03 16.10 9.52
C GLY A 326 -5.16 16.70 8.70
N THR A 327 -4.78 17.50 7.73
CA THR A 327 -5.70 18.01 6.72
C THR A 327 -5.15 17.63 5.36
N TYR A 328 -5.97 16.92 4.58
CA TYR A 328 -5.62 16.60 3.20
C TYR A 328 -5.47 17.91 2.41
N GLN A 329 -4.38 18.01 1.69
CA GLN A 329 -4.10 19.15 0.83
C GLN A 329 -4.41 18.73 -0.60
N GLU A 330 -5.45 19.31 -1.18
CA GLU A 330 -5.72 19.13 -2.60
C GLU A 330 -4.51 19.60 -3.42
N ALA A 331 -4.28 18.97 -4.57
CA ALA A 331 -3.27 19.46 -5.49
C ALA A 331 -3.63 20.90 -5.88
N GLU A 332 -2.78 21.85 -5.52
CA GLU A 332 -2.94 23.22 -5.98
C GLU A 332 -2.89 23.20 -7.52
N LEU A 333 -4.04 23.44 -8.12
CA LEU A 333 -4.05 23.89 -9.50
C LEU A 333 -3.44 25.28 -9.46
N PRO A 334 -2.39 25.59 -10.28
CA PRO A 334 -1.89 26.95 -10.34
C PRO A 334 -3.10 27.88 -10.55
N GLU A 335 -3.34 28.76 -9.59
CA GLU A 335 -4.33 29.84 -9.76
C GLU A 335 -3.92 30.57 -11.03
N LEU A 336 -4.74 30.47 -12.06
CA LEU A 336 -4.62 31.31 -13.24
C LEU A 336 -4.83 32.75 -12.73
N GLY A 337 -3.74 33.50 -12.61
CA GLY A 337 -3.82 34.92 -12.36
C GLY A 337 -4.79 35.53 -13.36
N GLU A 338 -5.59 36.51 -12.93
CA GLU A 338 -6.54 37.25 -13.76
C GLU A 338 -5.83 37.89 -14.97
N GLY A 339 -5.68 37.10 -16.03
CA GLY A 339 -5.06 37.48 -17.30
C GLY A 339 -5.10 36.28 -18.21
N GLU A 340 -6.19 36.13 -18.93
CA GLU A 340 -6.48 35.26 -20.06
C GLU A 340 -5.29 34.51 -20.66
N GLN A 341 -4.84 33.42 -20.03
CA GLN A 341 -4.22 32.33 -20.75
C GLN A 341 -5.15 31.13 -20.64
N ILE A 342 -5.69 30.74 -21.79
CA ILE A 342 -6.46 29.52 -21.93
C ILE A 342 -5.56 28.38 -21.38
N ASP A 343 -6.00 27.73 -20.30
CA ASP A 343 -5.29 26.56 -19.74
C ASP A 343 -5.22 25.48 -20.82
N THR A 344 -4.06 25.36 -21.46
CA THR A 344 -3.77 24.36 -22.50
C THR A 344 -3.17 23.09 -21.90
N SER A 345 -3.14 22.99 -20.58
CA SER A 345 -2.65 21.77 -19.91
C SER A 345 -3.62 20.60 -20.11
N ILE A 346 -3.05 19.42 -20.13
CA ILE A 346 -3.79 18.16 -20.21
C ILE A 346 -3.52 17.33 -18.95
N PRO A 347 -4.40 16.38 -18.58
CA PRO A 347 -4.13 15.47 -17.48
C PRO A 347 -2.79 14.74 -17.64
N ALA A 348 -2.07 14.54 -16.55
CA ALA A 348 -0.78 13.85 -16.59
C ALA A 348 -0.95 12.40 -17.06
N ASP A 349 -0.12 11.99 -18.01
CA ASP A 349 0.06 10.58 -18.34
C ASP A 349 0.83 9.91 -17.19
N PRO A 350 0.29 8.88 -16.54
CA PRO A 350 0.95 8.20 -15.43
C PRO A 350 2.28 7.55 -15.82
N ASN A 351 2.48 7.22 -17.09
CA ASN A 351 3.71 6.61 -17.59
C ASN A 351 4.83 7.61 -17.88
N VAL A 352 4.53 8.91 -17.89
CA VAL A 352 5.52 9.96 -18.03
C VAL A 352 6.06 10.33 -16.65
N LYS A 353 7.37 10.31 -16.46
CA LYS A 353 7.99 10.73 -15.20
C LYS A 353 7.67 12.18 -14.87
N ASN A 354 7.40 12.47 -13.59
CA ASN A 354 7.24 13.84 -13.17
C ASN A 354 8.50 14.68 -13.49
N TYR A 355 8.29 15.94 -13.81
CA TYR A 355 9.35 16.88 -14.24
C TYR A 355 10.14 16.41 -15.47
N SER A 356 9.46 15.72 -16.40
CA SER A 356 10.08 15.30 -17.66
C SER A 356 9.23 15.70 -18.86
N TYR A 357 9.91 15.81 -20.00
CA TYR A 357 9.26 16.07 -21.28
C TYR A 357 8.68 14.80 -21.89
N THR A 358 7.59 14.97 -22.61
CA THR A 358 6.97 13.96 -23.47
C THR A 358 6.39 14.58 -24.73
N VAL A 359 5.97 13.76 -25.69
CA VAL A 359 5.32 14.20 -26.93
C VAL A 359 3.94 13.59 -27.02
N VAL A 360 2.91 14.43 -27.09
CA VAL A 360 1.51 14.04 -27.25
C VAL A 360 0.94 14.72 -28.49
N GLY A 361 0.43 13.95 -29.44
CA GLY A 361 -0.11 14.49 -30.70
C GLY A 361 0.88 15.34 -31.51
N GLY A 362 2.20 15.05 -31.40
CA GLY A 362 3.25 15.80 -32.08
C GLY A 362 3.73 17.07 -31.36
N GLU A 363 3.08 17.45 -30.26
CA GLU A 363 3.43 18.61 -29.44
C GLU A 363 4.23 18.19 -28.21
N VAL A 364 5.17 19.05 -27.78
CA VAL A 364 5.97 18.82 -26.57
C VAL A 364 5.16 19.26 -25.34
N TYR A 365 5.15 18.39 -24.35
CA TYR A 365 4.60 18.68 -23.03
C TYR A 365 5.64 18.42 -21.96
N TYR A 366 5.53 19.15 -20.87
CA TYR A 366 6.31 18.96 -19.65
C TYR A 366 5.36 18.54 -18.54
N ARG A 367 5.64 17.40 -17.90
CA ARG A 367 4.82 16.96 -16.78
C ARG A 367 5.21 17.73 -15.53
N ASP A 368 4.23 18.38 -14.95
CA ASP A 368 4.29 19.01 -13.63
C ASP A 368 3.17 18.43 -12.76
N ASN A 369 3.57 17.51 -11.88
CA ASN A 369 2.70 16.78 -10.98
C ASN A 369 1.51 16.07 -11.67
N SER A 370 0.29 16.49 -11.44
CA SER A 370 -0.94 15.90 -11.99
C SER A 370 -1.30 16.40 -13.39
N ARG A 371 -0.51 17.32 -13.97
CA ARG A 371 -0.77 17.93 -15.28
C ARG A 371 0.45 17.87 -16.20
N MET A 372 0.17 17.97 -17.49
CA MET A 372 1.18 18.19 -18.51
C MET A 372 0.91 19.54 -19.17
N VAL A 373 1.89 20.42 -19.11
CA VAL A 373 1.81 21.79 -19.65
C VAL A 373 2.63 21.93 -20.92
N LYS A 374 2.21 22.76 -21.84
CA LYS A 374 3.03 23.11 -23.00
C LYS A 374 4.12 24.07 -22.57
N PRO A 375 5.42 23.70 -22.67
CA PRO A 375 6.51 24.61 -22.34
C PRO A 375 6.67 25.69 -23.42
N GLU A 376 7.08 26.88 -23.03
CA GLU A 376 7.47 27.92 -23.96
C GLU A 376 8.83 27.57 -24.60
N LEU A 377 8.78 26.89 -25.73
CA LEU A 377 9.98 26.50 -26.50
C LEU A 377 9.94 27.12 -27.89
N ASN A 378 11.07 27.62 -28.35
CA ASN A 378 11.20 27.95 -29.77
C ASN A 378 11.26 26.67 -30.62
N ALA A 379 11.00 26.77 -31.92
CA ALA A 379 10.91 25.62 -32.82
C ALA A 379 12.17 24.71 -32.79
N THR A 380 13.37 25.29 -32.69
CA THR A 380 14.61 24.51 -32.61
C THR A 380 14.71 23.74 -31.29
N ALA A 381 14.32 24.34 -30.18
CA ALA A 381 14.32 23.67 -28.88
C ALA A 381 13.27 22.58 -28.82
N ALA A 382 12.09 22.83 -29.39
CA ALA A 382 11.02 21.82 -29.44
C ALA A 382 11.44 20.56 -30.23
N GLU A 383 12.06 20.73 -31.39
CA GLU A 383 12.57 19.60 -32.19
C GLU A 383 13.71 18.84 -31.49
N ARG A 384 14.59 19.52 -30.77
CA ARG A 384 15.60 18.84 -29.93
C ARG A 384 14.96 18.01 -28.82
N VAL A 385 13.97 18.55 -28.13
CA VAL A 385 13.24 17.82 -27.05
C VAL A 385 12.52 16.62 -27.63
N LYS A 386 11.85 16.73 -28.77
CA LYS A 386 11.22 15.59 -29.46
C LYS A 386 12.23 14.47 -29.76
N GLY A 387 13.41 14.85 -30.28
CA GLY A 387 14.50 13.89 -30.53
C GLY A 387 14.99 13.20 -29.26
N MET A 388 15.13 13.93 -28.15
CA MET A 388 15.53 13.38 -26.85
C MET A 388 14.47 12.43 -26.29
N VAL A 389 13.18 12.77 -26.42
CA VAL A 389 12.07 11.92 -25.99
C VAL A 389 12.04 10.63 -26.81
N ALA A 390 12.19 10.72 -28.14
CA ALA A 390 12.24 9.56 -29.00
C ALA A 390 13.41 8.60 -28.67
N LEU A 391 14.58 9.14 -28.37
CA LEU A 391 15.77 8.36 -27.96
C LEU A 391 15.58 7.66 -26.60
N ARG A 392 14.79 8.26 -25.71
CA ARG A 392 14.50 7.66 -24.39
C ARG A 392 13.51 6.50 -24.51
N LEU A 393 12.63 6.53 -25.52
CA LEU A 393 11.59 5.52 -25.74
C LEU A 393 12.05 4.36 -26.63
N ALA A 394 13.19 4.51 -27.32
CA ALA A 394 13.86 3.48 -28.12
C ALA A 394 14.77 2.59 -27.27
#